data_ab46d42a43f73e96da9ab1e60bf14e7f
#
_entry.id   ab46d42a43f73e96da9ab1e60bf14e7f
#
_cell.length_a   1.000
_cell.length_b   1.000
_cell.length_c   1.000
_cell.angle_alpha   90.00
_cell.angle_beta   90.00
_cell.angle_gamma   90.00
#
_symmetry.space_group_name_H-M   'P 1'
#
loop_
_entity.id
_entity.type
_entity.pdbx_description
1 polymer ?
#
loop_
_entity_poly.entity_id
_entity_poly.type
_entity_poly.pdbx_seq_one_letter_code
_entity_poly.pdbx_strand_id
1 'polypeptide(L)'
;MHKFILILLLILSVSVKSQNADDPFEGKTLCIIRNKKIDTLTYLKQFEINKANYIGKPLAYLLNNMTQIQPKTIWSLPNFKSRRFVYSSQFRFVSKENSLRQNNIFLLIDWQDPIPMSEAKYYKNKNHFIFTDEERSYYGTKIIKDIIVHR
;
A
#
# COMPACT_ATOMS: atom_id res chain seq x y z
N MET A 1 6.80 -65.11 24.51
CA MET A 1 7.51 -64.67 25.72
C MET A 1 7.56 -63.16 25.70
N HIS A 2 6.66 -62.53 26.43
CA HIS A 2 6.48 -61.09 26.48
C HIS A 2 7.26 -60.50 27.64
N LYS A 3 8.11 -59.51 27.37
CA LYS A 3 8.71 -58.71 28.43
C LYS A 3 8.06 -57.34 28.41
N PHE A 4 7.19 -57.10 29.37
CA PHE A 4 6.65 -55.80 29.69
C PHE A 4 7.71 -54.98 30.36
N ILE A 5 8.04 -53.84 29.79
CA ILE A 5 8.86 -52.80 30.44
C ILE A 5 7.91 -51.77 31.01
N LEU A 6 7.79 -51.72 32.30
CA LEU A 6 7.02 -50.77 33.09
C LEU A 6 7.85 -49.49 33.24
N ILE A 7 7.47 -48.45 32.53
CA ILE A 7 8.11 -47.13 32.71
C ILE A 7 7.37 -46.40 33.82
N LEU A 8 8.01 -46.25 34.95
CA LEU A 8 7.57 -45.52 36.14
C LEU A 8 7.70 -44.01 35.86
N LEU A 9 6.56 -43.31 35.65
CA LEU A 9 6.53 -41.86 35.54
C LEU A 9 6.63 -41.22 36.93
N LEU A 10 7.80 -40.69 37.25
CA LEU A 10 8.04 -39.84 38.42
C LEU A 10 7.52 -38.44 38.11
N ILE A 11 6.35 -38.09 38.66
CA ILE A 11 5.82 -36.76 38.64
C ILE A 11 6.52 -35.95 39.75
N LEU A 12 7.47 -35.14 39.35
CA LEU A 12 8.03 -34.11 40.24
C LEU A 12 7.10 -32.90 40.25
N SER A 13 6.32 -32.80 41.29
CA SER A 13 5.55 -31.59 41.62
C SER A 13 6.48 -30.50 42.11
N VAL A 14 6.82 -29.55 41.25
CA VAL A 14 7.49 -28.32 41.66
C VAL A 14 6.43 -27.34 42.14
N SER A 15 6.35 -27.19 43.44
CA SER A 15 5.59 -26.10 44.06
C SER A 15 6.32 -24.78 43.82
N VAL A 16 5.81 -23.98 42.86
CA VAL A 16 6.26 -22.59 42.69
C VAL A 16 5.52 -21.74 43.76
N LYS A 17 6.27 -21.32 44.79
CA LYS A 17 5.84 -20.26 45.71
C LYS A 17 5.72 -18.95 44.91
N SER A 18 4.52 -18.45 44.78
CA SER A 18 4.26 -17.08 44.36
C SER A 18 4.82 -16.11 45.40
N GLN A 19 5.90 -15.43 45.08
CA GLN A 19 6.29 -14.22 45.80
C GLN A 19 5.71 -13.04 45.05
N ASN A 20 4.71 -12.41 45.66
CA ASN A 20 4.27 -11.08 45.30
C ASN A 20 5.41 -10.11 45.64
N ALA A 21 6.12 -9.68 44.61
CA ALA A 21 6.94 -8.49 44.64
C ALA A 21 6.14 -7.42 43.90
N ASP A 22 5.60 -6.45 44.62
CA ASP A 22 5.07 -5.23 44.09
C ASP A 22 6.21 -4.48 43.38
N ASP A 23 6.30 -4.65 42.08
CA ASP A 23 7.22 -3.88 41.23
C ASP A 23 6.41 -2.70 40.64
N PRO A 24 6.64 -1.46 41.12
CA PRO A 24 5.91 -0.29 40.64
C PRO A 24 6.27 0.13 39.20
N PHE A 25 6.99 -0.71 38.44
CA PHE A 25 7.53 -0.32 37.13
C PHE A 25 6.81 -0.97 35.92
N GLU A 26 5.84 -1.86 36.14
CA GLU A 26 5.15 -2.56 35.03
C GLU A 26 4.02 -1.75 34.36
N GLY A 27 3.74 -0.56 34.83
CA GLY A 27 2.63 0.29 34.33
C GLY A 27 2.97 1.23 33.16
N LYS A 28 4.21 1.30 32.67
CA LYS A 28 4.62 2.34 31.70
C LYS A 28 5.09 1.89 30.34
N THR A 29 5.15 0.61 30.05
CA THR A 29 5.69 0.13 28.75
C THR A 29 4.61 -0.12 27.68
N LEU A 30 3.33 0.07 27.97
CA LEU A 30 2.22 -0.31 27.09
C LEU A 30 1.56 0.84 26.33
N CYS A 31 2.12 2.03 26.30
CA CYS A 31 1.47 3.20 25.68
C CYS A 31 2.31 3.99 24.70
N ILE A 32 3.25 3.40 23.99
CA ILE A 32 3.90 4.11 22.88
C ILE A 32 3.88 3.26 21.60
N ILE A 33 2.72 2.76 21.19
CA ILE A 33 2.42 2.69 19.76
C ILE A 33 1.81 4.05 19.42
N ARG A 34 2.62 5.09 19.39
CA ARG A 34 2.28 6.29 18.63
C ARG A 34 2.02 5.80 17.22
N ASN A 35 0.78 5.88 16.75
CA ASN A 35 0.46 5.85 15.34
C ASN A 35 1.33 6.91 14.67
N LYS A 36 2.53 6.51 14.23
CA LYS A 36 3.44 7.39 13.51
C LYS A 36 2.72 7.72 12.23
N LYS A 37 2.13 8.93 12.19
CA LYS A 37 1.47 9.44 10.98
C LYS A 37 2.48 9.30 9.85
N ILE A 38 2.16 8.45 8.88
CA ILE A 38 3.04 8.23 7.73
C ILE A 38 3.20 9.57 7.02
N ASP A 39 4.43 10.01 6.83
CA ASP A 39 4.72 11.10 5.93
C ASP A 39 4.57 10.58 4.49
N THR A 40 3.42 10.86 3.92
CA THR A 40 3.05 10.41 2.57
C THR A 40 4.09 10.83 1.52
N LEU A 41 4.63 12.04 1.63
CA LEU A 41 5.63 12.53 0.67
C LEU A 41 6.91 11.70 0.73
N THR A 42 7.48 11.55 1.92
CA THR A 42 8.72 10.77 2.12
C THR A 42 8.50 9.32 1.70
N TYR A 43 7.34 8.73 2.03
CA TYR A 43 7.02 7.36 1.63
C TYR A 43 6.94 7.21 0.11
N LEU A 44 6.26 8.12 -0.59
CA LEU A 44 6.14 8.04 -2.05
C LEU A 44 7.46 8.34 -2.77
N LYS A 45 8.26 9.28 -2.26
CA LYS A 45 9.58 9.59 -2.84
C LYS A 45 10.53 8.38 -2.89
N GLN A 46 10.36 7.39 -2.02
CA GLN A 46 11.14 6.15 -2.09
C GLN A 46 10.88 5.38 -3.40
N PHE A 47 9.65 5.40 -3.91
CA PHE A 47 9.30 4.74 -5.18
C PHE A 47 9.85 5.51 -6.39
N GLU A 48 9.87 6.84 -6.33
CA GLU A 48 10.48 7.67 -7.37
C GLU A 48 12.01 7.49 -7.41
N ILE A 49 12.68 7.51 -6.26
CA ILE A 49 14.14 7.31 -6.16
C ILE A 49 14.52 5.91 -6.69
N ASN A 50 13.74 4.90 -6.37
CA ASN A 50 13.96 3.51 -6.76
C ASN A 50 13.16 3.11 -8.01
N LYS A 51 12.75 4.07 -8.86
CA LYS A 51 11.87 3.80 -10.00
C LYS A 51 12.41 2.80 -11.00
N ALA A 52 13.74 2.65 -11.10
CA ALA A 52 14.35 1.62 -11.95
C ALA A 52 13.87 0.19 -11.63
N ASN A 53 13.44 -0.07 -10.39
CA ASN A 53 12.89 -1.36 -10.00
C ASN A 53 11.46 -1.60 -10.52
N TYR A 54 10.77 -0.58 -10.99
CA TYR A 54 9.34 -0.59 -11.36
C TYR A 54 9.12 -0.28 -12.85
N ILE A 55 10.01 0.47 -13.49
CA ILE A 55 9.94 0.76 -14.93
C ILE A 55 9.98 -0.54 -15.73
N GLY A 56 9.13 -0.66 -16.74
CA GLY A 56 8.96 -1.86 -17.56
C GLY A 56 8.14 -2.97 -16.88
N LYS A 57 7.64 -2.75 -15.66
CA LYS A 57 6.80 -3.71 -14.94
C LYS A 57 5.34 -3.25 -14.88
N PRO A 58 4.39 -4.19 -14.68
CA PRO A 58 2.98 -3.86 -14.49
C PRO A 58 2.77 -3.00 -13.23
N LEU A 59 1.79 -2.08 -13.28
CA LEU A 59 1.43 -1.26 -12.10
C LEU A 59 1.09 -2.11 -10.88
N ALA A 60 0.50 -3.29 -11.04
CA ALA A 60 0.21 -4.21 -9.94
C ALA A 60 1.45 -4.53 -9.11
N TYR A 61 2.63 -4.66 -9.76
CA TYR A 61 3.89 -4.90 -9.05
C TYR A 61 4.25 -3.74 -8.12
N LEU A 62 4.09 -2.49 -8.57
CA LEU A 62 4.29 -1.30 -7.75
C LEU A 62 3.29 -1.26 -6.59
N LEU A 63 1.99 -1.44 -6.87
CA LEU A 63 0.93 -1.41 -5.86
C LEU A 63 1.11 -2.46 -4.77
N ASN A 64 1.58 -3.65 -5.10
CA ASN A 64 1.87 -4.71 -4.14
C ASN A 64 3.05 -4.37 -3.21
N ASN A 65 4.00 -3.54 -3.69
CA ASN A 65 5.10 -3.05 -2.87
C ASN A 65 4.71 -1.83 -2.00
N MET A 66 3.58 -1.20 -2.29
CA MET A 66 3.05 -0.07 -1.50
C MET A 66 2.27 -0.59 -0.29
N THR A 67 2.98 -1.04 0.76
CA THR A 67 2.37 -1.71 1.92
C THR A 67 1.77 -0.76 2.96
N GLN A 68 2.21 0.51 3.03
CA GLN A 68 1.79 1.44 4.08
C GLN A 68 0.57 2.26 3.69
N ILE A 69 0.51 2.73 2.44
CA ILE A 69 -0.62 3.49 1.91
C ILE A 69 -0.93 3.02 0.49
N GLN A 70 -2.20 3.08 0.12
CA GLN A 70 -2.69 2.70 -1.21
C GLN A 70 -3.42 3.88 -1.85
N PRO A 71 -3.38 4.01 -3.20
CA PRO A 71 -4.16 5.02 -3.91
C PRO A 71 -5.66 4.88 -3.62
N LYS A 72 -6.33 6.02 -3.45
CA LYS A 72 -7.79 6.12 -3.25
C LYS A 72 -8.50 6.67 -4.47
N THR A 73 -7.83 7.53 -5.24
CA THR A 73 -8.42 8.11 -6.46
C THR A 73 -7.43 8.09 -7.61
N ILE A 74 -7.97 8.05 -8.83
CA ILE A 74 -7.19 8.09 -10.08
C ILE A 74 -7.73 9.17 -11.00
N TRP A 75 -6.81 9.93 -11.62
CA TRP A 75 -7.10 10.98 -12.58
C TRP A 75 -6.29 10.75 -13.84
N SER A 76 -6.96 10.38 -14.91
CA SER A 76 -6.33 10.17 -16.22
C SER A 76 -6.12 11.50 -16.93
N LEU A 77 -4.89 11.76 -17.36
CA LEU A 77 -4.51 13.01 -18.01
C LEU A 77 -4.48 12.84 -19.53
N PRO A 78 -5.35 13.52 -20.26
CA PRO A 78 -5.26 13.55 -21.72
C PRO A 78 -4.01 14.31 -22.15
N ASN A 79 -3.38 13.86 -23.23
CA ASN A 79 -2.32 14.62 -23.86
C ASN A 79 -2.91 15.82 -24.63
N PHE A 80 -2.25 16.98 -24.56
CA PHE A 80 -2.66 18.18 -25.32
C PHE A 80 -2.65 17.96 -26.83
N LYS A 81 -1.74 17.08 -27.34
CA LYS A 81 -1.62 16.77 -28.77
C LYS A 81 -2.63 15.74 -29.24
N SER A 82 -3.10 14.86 -28.36
CA SER A 82 -4.07 13.82 -28.72
C SER A 82 -5.04 13.59 -27.57
N ARG A 83 -6.30 13.96 -27.76
CA ARG A 83 -7.38 13.69 -26.82
C ARG A 83 -7.89 12.24 -26.86
N ARG A 84 -7.31 11.41 -27.74
CA ARG A 84 -7.71 10.00 -27.92
C ARG A 84 -7.08 9.06 -26.94
N PHE A 85 -5.93 9.45 -26.34
CA PHE A 85 -5.14 8.60 -25.48
C PHE A 85 -4.75 9.31 -24.18
N VAL A 86 -4.59 8.51 -23.14
CA VAL A 86 -4.04 8.88 -21.85
C VAL A 86 -2.61 8.35 -21.77
N TYR A 87 -1.66 9.24 -21.60
CA TYR A 87 -0.24 8.90 -21.48
C TYR A 87 0.22 8.82 -20.03
N SER A 88 -0.51 9.51 -19.14
CA SER A 88 -0.17 9.58 -17.73
C SER A 88 -1.42 9.54 -16.86
N SER A 89 -1.31 8.98 -15.66
CA SER A 89 -2.38 8.98 -14.66
C SER A 89 -1.84 9.42 -13.31
N GLN A 90 -2.62 10.27 -12.61
CA GLN A 90 -2.33 10.70 -11.25
C GLN A 90 -3.05 9.79 -10.26
N PHE A 91 -2.30 9.19 -9.38
CA PHE A 91 -2.82 8.41 -8.25
C PHE A 91 -2.72 9.24 -6.98
N ARG A 92 -3.84 9.50 -6.32
CA ARG A 92 -3.91 10.29 -5.09
C ARG A 92 -4.32 9.43 -3.91
N PHE A 93 -3.83 9.78 -2.74
CA PHE A 93 -3.90 9.00 -1.50
C PHE A 93 -4.93 9.54 -0.50
N VAL A 94 -5.69 10.52 -0.94
CA VAL A 94 -6.76 11.15 -0.18
C VAL A 94 -8.12 10.81 -0.81
N SER A 95 -9.20 11.00 -0.04
CA SER A 95 -10.57 10.82 -0.57
C SER A 95 -10.86 11.81 -1.69
N LYS A 96 -11.88 11.53 -2.48
CA LYS A 96 -12.28 12.35 -3.63
C LYS A 96 -12.54 13.81 -3.21
N GLU A 97 -13.22 14.04 -2.09
CA GLU A 97 -13.58 15.37 -1.58
C GLU A 97 -12.34 16.20 -1.25
N ASN A 98 -11.28 15.53 -0.80
CA ASN A 98 -10.00 16.17 -0.46
C ASN A 98 -9.03 16.21 -1.64
N SER A 99 -9.31 15.49 -2.71
CA SER A 99 -8.39 15.35 -3.85
C SER A 99 -8.23 16.63 -4.68
N LEU A 100 -9.17 17.56 -4.56
CA LEU A 100 -9.15 18.87 -5.26
C LEU A 100 -8.51 19.99 -4.43
N ARG A 101 -8.13 19.71 -3.17
CA ARG A 101 -7.47 20.73 -2.34
C ARG A 101 -6.05 20.99 -2.83
N GLN A 102 -5.58 22.23 -2.65
CA GLN A 102 -4.20 22.61 -2.94
C GLN A 102 -3.22 21.77 -2.09
N ASN A 103 -2.03 21.53 -2.62
CA ASN A 103 -0.94 20.77 -1.96
C ASN A 103 -1.21 19.28 -1.73
N ASN A 104 -2.05 18.66 -2.55
CA ASN A 104 -2.19 17.20 -2.51
C ASN A 104 -0.99 16.51 -3.14
N ILE A 105 -0.41 15.59 -2.37
CA ILE A 105 0.64 14.72 -2.85
C ILE A 105 0.02 13.66 -3.76
N PHE A 106 0.59 13.48 -4.94
CA PHE A 106 0.17 12.44 -5.87
C PHE A 106 1.36 11.77 -6.56
N LEU A 107 1.13 10.54 -6.99
CA LEU A 107 2.04 9.76 -7.80
C LEU A 107 1.58 9.87 -9.25
N LEU A 108 2.41 10.45 -10.11
CA LEU A 108 2.20 10.47 -11.55
C LEU A 108 2.88 9.24 -12.15
N ILE A 109 2.11 8.43 -12.84
CA ILE A 109 2.58 7.27 -13.59
C ILE A 109 2.45 7.57 -15.07
N ASP A 110 3.56 7.55 -15.79
CA ASP A 110 3.58 7.54 -17.24
C ASP A 110 3.47 6.11 -17.73
N TRP A 111 2.66 5.89 -18.76
CA TRP A 111 2.41 4.58 -19.33
C TRP A 111 3.34 4.31 -20.51
N GLN A 112 3.83 3.08 -20.62
CA GLN A 112 4.63 2.66 -21.76
C GLN A 112 3.77 2.64 -23.03
N ASP A 113 2.58 2.05 -22.94
CA ASP A 113 1.58 2.04 -23.99
C ASP A 113 0.42 2.97 -23.61
N PRO A 114 0.05 3.92 -24.46
CA PRO A 114 -1.03 4.85 -24.17
C PRO A 114 -2.37 4.13 -23.98
N ILE A 115 -3.11 4.52 -22.94
CA ILE A 115 -4.43 3.96 -22.62
C ILE A 115 -5.49 4.67 -23.48
N PRO A 116 -6.42 3.95 -24.15
CA PRO A 116 -7.52 4.59 -24.87
C PRO A 116 -8.37 5.48 -23.94
N MET A 117 -8.65 6.70 -24.40
CA MET A 117 -9.45 7.65 -23.61
C MET A 117 -10.88 7.12 -23.33
N SER A 118 -11.41 6.28 -24.21
CA SER A 118 -12.72 5.63 -24.02
C SER A 118 -12.75 4.77 -22.75
N GLU A 119 -11.69 3.99 -22.52
CA GLU A 119 -11.57 3.14 -21.35
C GLU A 119 -11.38 3.96 -20.06
N ALA A 120 -10.52 4.97 -20.10
CA ALA A 120 -10.34 5.89 -18.98
C ALA A 120 -11.64 6.63 -18.62
N LYS A 121 -12.42 7.06 -19.62
CA LYS A 121 -13.73 7.67 -19.40
C LYS A 121 -14.75 6.69 -18.84
N TYR A 122 -14.74 5.44 -19.29
CA TYR A 122 -15.62 4.41 -18.77
C TYR A 122 -15.47 4.27 -17.26
N TYR A 123 -14.22 4.04 -16.78
CA TYR A 123 -13.94 3.89 -15.34
C TYR A 123 -14.23 5.19 -14.56
N LYS A 124 -13.83 6.34 -15.10
CA LYS A 124 -14.14 7.64 -14.51
C LYS A 124 -15.63 7.83 -14.27
N ASN A 125 -16.46 7.52 -15.27
CA ASN A 125 -17.91 7.70 -15.19
C ASN A 125 -18.55 6.69 -14.24
N LYS A 126 -18.07 5.43 -14.26
CA LYS A 126 -18.57 4.35 -13.42
C LYS A 126 -18.21 4.55 -11.94
N ASN A 127 -16.95 4.86 -11.66
CA ASN A 127 -16.40 4.86 -10.30
C ASN A 127 -16.14 6.27 -9.74
N HIS A 128 -16.51 7.31 -10.49
CA HIS A 128 -16.41 8.71 -10.05
C HIS A 128 -15.03 9.09 -9.50
N PHE A 129 -13.94 8.66 -10.18
CA PHE A 129 -12.52 8.83 -9.82
C PHE A 129 -12.03 8.01 -8.61
N ILE A 130 -12.86 7.20 -7.98
CA ILE A 130 -12.43 6.30 -6.91
C ILE A 130 -11.63 5.16 -7.54
N PHE A 131 -10.46 4.87 -6.99
CA PHE A 131 -9.61 3.77 -7.45
C PHE A 131 -10.08 2.46 -6.81
N THR A 132 -11.05 1.81 -7.46
CA THR A 132 -11.68 0.56 -7.02
C THR A 132 -10.84 -0.67 -7.38
N ASP A 133 -11.24 -1.86 -6.90
CA ASP A 133 -10.58 -3.12 -7.25
C ASP A 133 -10.67 -3.44 -8.75
N GLU A 134 -11.75 -3.01 -9.41
CA GLU A 134 -11.92 -3.14 -10.85
C GLU A 134 -10.88 -2.30 -11.61
N GLU A 135 -10.70 -1.03 -11.20
CA GLU A 135 -9.67 -0.17 -11.78
C GLU A 135 -8.27 -0.64 -11.43
N ARG A 136 -8.09 -1.15 -10.21
CA ARG A 136 -6.83 -1.79 -9.80
C ARG A 136 -6.47 -2.97 -10.71
N SER A 137 -7.44 -3.81 -11.05
CA SER A 137 -7.24 -4.93 -11.97
C SER A 137 -6.92 -4.45 -13.37
N TYR A 138 -7.67 -3.46 -13.88
CA TYR A 138 -7.46 -2.92 -15.22
C TYR A 138 -6.12 -2.18 -15.37
N TYR A 139 -5.88 -1.15 -14.53
CA TYR A 139 -4.64 -0.39 -14.59
C TYR A 139 -3.44 -1.20 -14.11
N GLY A 140 -3.67 -2.20 -13.26
CA GLY A 140 -2.65 -3.10 -12.74
C GLY A 140 -1.88 -3.86 -13.84
N THR A 141 -2.52 -4.12 -14.98
CA THR A 141 -1.87 -4.78 -16.13
C THR A 141 -1.02 -3.83 -16.98
N LYS A 142 -1.18 -2.50 -16.83
CA LYS A 142 -0.49 -1.52 -17.66
C LYS A 142 0.96 -1.37 -17.21
N ILE A 143 1.86 -1.22 -18.19
CA ILE A 143 3.30 -1.16 -17.95
C ILE A 143 3.72 0.27 -17.62
N ILE A 144 4.51 0.41 -16.58
CA ILE A 144 5.06 1.68 -16.11
C ILE A 144 6.23 2.11 -17.02
N LYS A 145 6.16 3.33 -17.54
CA LYS A 145 7.26 3.98 -18.26
C LYS A 145 8.07 4.89 -17.34
N ASP A 146 7.42 5.65 -16.48
CA ASP A 146 8.07 6.51 -15.49
C ASP A 146 7.20 6.72 -14.26
N ILE A 147 7.84 7.12 -13.14
CA ILE A 147 7.22 7.41 -11.85
C ILE A 147 7.74 8.76 -11.37
N ILE A 148 6.82 9.68 -11.07
CA ILE A 148 7.13 11.02 -10.57
C ILE A 148 6.22 11.33 -9.39
N VAL A 149 6.77 11.90 -8.31
CA VAL A 149 6.00 12.33 -7.13
C VAL A 149 5.90 13.84 -7.10
N HIS A 150 4.68 14.33 -7.11
CA HIS A 150 4.36 15.76 -7.02
C HIS A 150 3.67 16.12 -5.70
N ARG A 151 3.85 17.39 -5.33
CA ARG A 151 3.17 18.04 -4.21
C ARG A 151 2.48 19.32 -4.71
#